data_a84dc8d912c90d4abe64ab9b70f70584
#
_entry.id   a84dc8d912c90d4abe64ab9b70f70584
#
_cell.length_a   1.000
_cell.length_b   1.000
_cell.length_c   1.000
_cell.angle_alpha   90.00
_cell.angle_beta   90.00
_cell.angle_gamma   90.00
#
_symmetry.space_group_name_H-M   'P 1'
#
loop_
_entity.id
_entity.type
_entity.pdbx_description
1 polymer ?
#
loop_
_entity_poly.entity_id
_entity_poly.type
_entity_poly.pdbx_seq_one_letter_code
_entity_poly.pdbx_strand_id
1 'polypeptide(L)'
;THGIGQFKGIETIEIKGVHRDYLTIQYQDAATISLPIEQIESLSKYVSVDGKEPKINKLNDGRFQKTKQKVSKQVEDIADNLLKLYAERSQLKGFAFSPDDDNQRDFEDEFSYVETVDQLRSIKEIKADMESDKPMDRLFFGKTEVAMRAAFKAVNDGKQVAILVPTTVLAHQHYMNFKERFENHAVEVDELSRFRSKKEQNETIKNLAKGRIDIIIGTHRLLSKDVKFSDLGLLVIDEEQRFGVKHKEKLKELKAKVDVLTLTATPIPRTLHMSMLGIRDLSIIETAPTNRYPVQTYVMETNPGLIREAILRE
;
A
#
# COMPACT_ATOMS: atom_id res chain seq x y z
N THR A 1 6.61 -26.91 -5.28
CA THR A 1 7.80 -27.76 -5.02
C THR A 1 8.46 -28.17 -6.33
N HIS A 2 7.67 -28.49 -7.35
CA HIS A 2 8.15 -29.06 -8.62
C HIS A 2 8.12 -28.08 -9.80
N GLY A 3 7.77 -26.85 -9.59
CA GLY A 3 7.70 -25.82 -10.63
C GLY A 3 6.36 -25.80 -11.36
N ILE A 4 6.36 -25.28 -12.59
CA ILE A 4 5.17 -25.06 -13.42
C ILE A 4 4.97 -26.31 -14.29
N GLY A 5 3.79 -26.91 -14.21
CA GLY A 5 3.33 -28.00 -15.05
C GLY A 5 1.97 -27.68 -15.68
N GLN A 6 1.53 -28.48 -16.63
CA GLN A 6 0.24 -28.35 -17.30
C GLN A 6 -0.75 -29.38 -16.72
N PHE A 7 -1.89 -28.90 -16.25
CA PHE A 7 -2.98 -29.78 -15.82
C PHE A 7 -3.57 -30.51 -17.02
N LYS A 8 -3.71 -31.83 -16.93
CA LYS A 8 -4.23 -32.69 -18.01
C LYS A 8 -5.62 -33.25 -17.73
N GLY A 9 -6.01 -33.32 -16.46
CA GLY A 9 -7.30 -33.88 -16.08
C GLY A 9 -7.25 -34.59 -14.75
N ILE A 10 -8.35 -35.23 -14.42
CA ILE A 10 -8.51 -36.08 -13.25
C ILE A 10 -8.55 -37.54 -13.74
N GLU A 11 -7.77 -38.37 -13.14
CA GLU A 11 -7.72 -39.83 -13.44
C GLU A 11 -8.02 -40.60 -12.16
N THR A 12 -8.96 -41.55 -12.24
CA THR A 12 -9.25 -42.44 -11.13
C THR A 12 -8.28 -43.62 -11.20
N ILE A 13 -7.43 -43.77 -10.17
CA ILE A 13 -6.43 -44.86 -10.07
C ILE A 13 -6.87 -45.81 -8.97
N GLU A 14 -6.90 -47.10 -9.31
CA GLU A 14 -7.13 -48.18 -8.35
C GLU A 14 -5.81 -48.60 -7.70
N ILE A 15 -5.69 -48.44 -6.39
CA ILE A 15 -4.54 -48.89 -5.60
C ILE A 15 -5.05 -49.85 -4.51
N LYS A 16 -4.67 -51.11 -4.60
CA LYS A 16 -5.06 -52.17 -3.64
C LYS A 16 -6.59 -52.28 -3.44
N GLY A 17 -7.36 -52.20 -4.54
CA GLY A 17 -8.82 -52.30 -4.51
C GLY A 17 -9.57 -51.05 -4.05
N VAL A 18 -8.87 -49.94 -3.87
CA VAL A 18 -9.48 -48.66 -3.52
C VAL A 18 -9.32 -47.70 -4.72
N HIS A 19 -10.46 -47.18 -5.20
CA HIS A 19 -10.48 -46.17 -6.25
C HIS A 19 -10.24 -44.80 -5.62
N ARG A 20 -9.26 -44.05 -6.16
CA ARG A 20 -8.99 -42.64 -5.75
C ARG A 20 -8.77 -41.77 -6.97
N ASP A 21 -9.25 -40.58 -6.89
CA ASP A 21 -9.10 -39.55 -7.93
C ASP A 21 -7.79 -38.80 -7.76
N TYR A 22 -7.05 -38.69 -8.84
CA TYR A 22 -5.77 -37.99 -8.91
C TYR A 22 -5.80 -36.90 -9.97
N LEU A 23 -5.25 -35.73 -9.63
CA LEU A 23 -4.98 -34.65 -10.58
C LEU A 23 -3.69 -34.97 -11.34
N THR A 24 -3.74 -35.13 -12.64
CA THR A 24 -2.57 -35.40 -13.48
C THR A 24 -1.98 -34.11 -14.01
N ILE A 25 -0.71 -33.83 -13.64
CA ILE A 25 0.04 -32.66 -14.05
C ILE A 25 1.23 -33.13 -14.89
N GLN A 26 1.27 -32.64 -16.13
CA GLN A 26 2.35 -32.95 -17.07
C GLN A 26 3.43 -31.88 -17.00
N TYR A 27 4.67 -32.33 -16.95
CA TYR A 27 5.89 -31.54 -17.02
C TYR A 27 6.58 -31.70 -18.38
N GLN A 28 7.72 -31.03 -18.58
CA GLN A 28 8.54 -31.20 -19.78
C GLN A 28 8.98 -32.68 -19.92
N ASP A 29 9.25 -33.14 -21.14
CA ASP A 29 9.62 -34.52 -21.48
C ASP A 29 8.52 -35.56 -21.13
N ALA A 30 7.25 -35.15 -21.17
CA ALA A 30 6.10 -36.02 -20.88
C ALA A 30 6.09 -36.61 -19.45
N ALA A 31 6.95 -36.17 -18.57
CA ALA A 31 6.91 -36.58 -17.16
C ALA A 31 5.63 -36.10 -16.49
N THR A 32 4.96 -36.96 -15.72
CA THR A 32 3.71 -36.62 -15.01
C THR A 32 3.84 -36.79 -13.51
N ILE A 33 3.08 -35.96 -12.77
CA ILE A 33 2.82 -36.15 -11.33
C ILE A 33 1.33 -36.35 -11.16
N SER A 34 0.95 -37.41 -10.47
CA SER A 34 -0.43 -37.63 -10.01
C SER A 34 -0.55 -37.20 -8.56
N LEU A 35 -1.38 -36.18 -8.30
CA LEU A 35 -1.62 -35.65 -6.98
C LEU A 35 -3.01 -36.05 -6.51
N PRO A 36 -3.17 -36.67 -5.31
CA PRO A 36 -4.49 -36.95 -4.76
C PRO A 36 -5.38 -35.70 -4.71
N ILE A 37 -6.65 -35.85 -5.04
CA ILE A 37 -7.59 -34.70 -5.10
C ILE A 37 -7.71 -33.96 -3.75
N GLU A 38 -7.51 -34.64 -2.64
CA GLU A 38 -7.51 -34.09 -1.30
C GLU A 38 -6.37 -33.09 -1.08
N GLN A 39 -5.35 -33.13 -1.93
CA GLN A 39 -4.20 -32.22 -1.87
C GLN A 39 -4.28 -31.07 -2.89
N ILE A 40 -5.45 -30.80 -3.44
CA ILE A 40 -5.66 -29.74 -4.45
C ILE A 40 -5.18 -28.35 -3.96
N GLU A 41 -5.27 -28.09 -2.66
CA GLU A 41 -4.79 -26.86 -2.05
C GLU A 41 -3.28 -26.63 -2.22
N SER A 42 -2.51 -27.70 -2.48
CA SER A 42 -1.07 -27.61 -2.77
C SER A 42 -0.77 -27.09 -4.18
N LEU A 43 -1.79 -26.96 -5.03
CA LEU A 43 -1.71 -26.44 -6.39
C LEU A 43 -2.19 -24.98 -6.43
N SER A 44 -1.48 -24.18 -7.19
CA SER A 44 -1.89 -22.81 -7.49
C SER A 44 -1.90 -22.58 -8.98
N LYS A 45 -2.96 -21.98 -9.50
CA LYS A 45 -3.01 -21.58 -10.91
C LYS A 45 -1.92 -20.55 -11.17
N TYR A 46 -1.11 -20.79 -12.21
CA TYR A 46 -0.12 -19.80 -12.64
C TYR A 46 -0.81 -18.59 -13.24
N VAL A 47 -0.47 -17.42 -12.74
CA VAL A 47 -0.94 -16.13 -13.28
C VAL A 47 0.27 -15.41 -13.88
N SER A 48 0.26 -15.20 -15.19
CA SER A 48 1.30 -14.43 -15.88
C SER A 48 1.05 -12.93 -15.72
N VAL A 49 2.09 -12.19 -15.33
CA VAL A 49 2.03 -10.72 -15.24
C VAL A 49 1.99 -10.08 -16.64
N ASP A 50 2.60 -10.73 -17.62
CA ASP A 50 2.74 -10.19 -18.98
C ASP A 50 1.81 -10.86 -20.02
N GLY A 51 0.87 -11.69 -19.60
CA GLY A 51 -0.03 -12.43 -20.50
C GLY A 51 0.68 -13.50 -21.35
N LYS A 52 1.96 -13.77 -21.12
CA LYS A 52 2.73 -14.79 -21.85
C LYS A 52 2.52 -16.16 -21.23
N GLU A 53 2.43 -17.18 -22.08
CA GLU A 53 2.38 -18.56 -21.62
C GLU A 53 3.66 -18.92 -20.85
N PRO A 54 3.54 -19.56 -19.67
CA PRO A 54 4.70 -19.96 -18.89
C PRO A 54 5.45 -21.11 -19.56
N LYS A 55 6.76 -21.11 -19.43
CA LYS A 55 7.55 -22.29 -19.81
C LYS A 55 7.35 -23.40 -18.78
N ILE A 56 6.92 -24.57 -19.25
CA ILE A 56 6.78 -25.76 -18.42
C ILE A 56 8.17 -26.18 -17.92
N ASN A 57 8.28 -26.49 -16.64
CA ASN A 57 9.53 -26.94 -16.04
C ASN A 57 9.80 -28.41 -16.35
N LYS A 58 11.08 -28.80 -16.34
CA LYS A 58 11.49 -30.19 -16.34
C LYS A 58 11.45 -30.72 -14.90
N LEU A 59 10.88 -31.92 -14.73
CA LEU A 59 10.86 -32.59 -13.43
C LEU A 59 12.29 -32.97 -13.04
N ASN A 60 12.70 -32.69 -11.79
CA ASN A 60 14.00 -33.05 -11.21
C ASN A 60 15.27 -32.43 -11.82
N ASP A 61 15.18 -31.37 -12.63
CA ASP A 61 16.38 -30.71 -13.17
C ASP A 61 17.06 -29.71 -12.20
N GLY A 62 16.48 -29.50 -11.03
CA GLY A 62 17.00 -28.59 -9.99
C GLY A 62 16.93 -27.11 -10.32
N ARG A 63 16.58 -26.70 -11.54
CA ARG A 63 16.51 -25.28 -11.96
C ARG A 63 15.49 -24.50 -11.16
N PHE A 64 14.32 -25.08 -10.93
CA PHE A 64 13.28 -24.43 -10.13
C PHE A 64 13.74 -24.23 -8.68
N GLN A 65 14.39 -25.21 -8.08
CA GLN A 65 14.95 -25.08 -6.72
C GLN A 65 16.05 -24.03 -6.64
N LYS A 66 16.96 -23.96 -7.63
CA LYS A 66 17.97 -22.90 -7.71
C LYS A 66 17.35 -21.54 -7.85
N THR A 67 16.31 -21.40 -8.67
CA THR A 67 15.57 -20.13 -8.80
C THR A 67 14.89 -19.77 -7.49
N LYS A 68 14.23 -20.72 -6.82
CA LYS A 68 13.61 -20.52 -5.51
C LYS A 68 14.63 -20.06 -4.46
N GLN A 69 15.79 -20.73 -4.37
CA GLN A 69 16.87 -20.37 -3.46
C GLN A 69 17.43 -18.96 -3.75
N LYS A 70 17.62 -18.64 -5.04
CA LYS A 70 18.07 -17.29 -5.44
C LYS A 70 17.07 -16.22 -5.01
N VAL A 71 15.78 -16.44 -5.23
CA VAL A 71 14.71 -15.52 -4.82
C VAL A 71 14.63 -15.45 -3.29
N SER A 72 14.71 -16.57 -2.57
CA SER A 72 14.73 -16.59 -1.11
C SER A 72 15.88 -15.75 -0.55
N LYS A 73 17.10 -15.96 -1.07
CA LYS A 73 18.27 -15.16 -0.65
C LYS A 73 18.11 -13.67 -0.96
N GLN A 74 17.57 -13.32 -2.12
CA GLN A 74 17.27 -11.92 -2.44
C GLN A 74 16.24 -11.30 -1.48
N VAL A 75 15.26 -12.09 -1.02
CA VAL A 75 14.26 -11.63 -0.03
C VAL A 75 14.91 -11.44 1.34
N GLU A 76 15.82 -12.35 1.76
CA GLU A 76 16.60 -12.22 2.99
C GLU A 76 17.51 -10.98 2.94
N ASP A 77 18.29 -10.78 1.89
CA ASP A 77 19.14 -9.61 1.70
C ASP A 77 18.35 -8.29 1.76
N ILE A 78 17.14 -8.27 1.20
CA ILE A 78 16.25 -7.10 1.27
C ILE A 78 15.74 -6.89 2.71
N ALA A 79 15.39 -7.96 3.43
CA ALA A 79 14.93 -7.88 4.81
C ALA A 79 16.04 -7.32 5.72
N ASP A 80 17.27 -7.83 5.59
CA ASP A 80 18.42 -7.36 6.36
C ASP A 80 18.74 -5.88 6.10
N ASN A 81 18.68 -5.46 4.83
CA ASN A 81 18.88 -4.05 4.47
C ASN A 81 17.78 -3.14 5.03
N LEU A 82 16.53 -3.63 5.10
CA LEU A 82 15.44 -2.88 5.71
C LEU A 82 15.63 -2.78 7.23
N LEU A 83 15.98 -3.87 7.91
CA LEU A 83 16.26 -3.87 9.35
C LEU A 83 17.36 -2.87 9.72
N LYS A 84 18.47 -2.83 8.96
CA LYS A 84 19.54 -1.84 9.16
C LYS A 84 19.03 -0.42 8.99
N LEU A 85 18.25 -0.16 7.95
CA LEU A 85 17.67 1.17 7.69
C LEU A 85 16.75 1.63 8.83
N TYR A 86 15.93 0.73 9.37
CA TYR A 86 15.05 1.04 10.50
C TYR A 86 15.85 1.26 11.79
N ALA A 87 16.89 0.45 12.04
CA ALA A 87 17.78 0.64 13.18
C ALA A 87 18.53 1.99 13.11
N GLU A 88 19.02 2.37 11.94
CA GLU A 88 19.63 3.69 11.71
C GLU A 88 18.63 4.81 11.94
N ARG A 89 17.40 4.68 11.41
CA ARG A 89 16.35 5.68 11.54
C ARG A 89 15.89 5.87 12.99
N SER A 90 15.81 4.80 13.78
CA SER A 90 15.41 4.87 15.19
C SER A 90 16.41 5.64 16.06
N GLN A 91 17.62 5.88 15.58
CA GLN A 91 18.66 6.66 16.26
C GLN A 91 18.69 8.13 15.80
N LEU A 92 17.96 8.48 14.75
CA LEU A 92 17.89 9.86 14.26
C LEU A 92 16.90 10.65 15.12
N LYS A 93 17.21 11.93 15.31
CA LYS A 93 16.25 12.89 15.86
C LYS A 93 15.40 13.45 14.72
N GLY A 94 14.09 13.35 14.88
CA GLY A 94 13.09 13.96 14.03
C GLY A 94 12.71 15.36 14.49
N PHE A 95 11.68 15.89 13.89
CA PHE A 95 11.03 17.11 14.33
C PHE A 95 9.86 16.72 15.24
N ALA A 96 9.87 17.18 16.49
CA ALA A 96 8.74 17.00 17.39
C ALA A 96 7.71 18.11 17.12
N PHE A 97 6.55 17.73 16.60
CA PHE A 97 5.45 18.66 16.34
C PHE A 97 4.83 19.15 17.64
N SER A 98 4.31 20.36 17.61
CA SER A 98 3.64 20.99 18.76
C SER A 98 2.36 20.22 19.16
N PRO A 99 1.99 20.19 20.44
CA PRO A 99 0.67 19.71 20.85
C PRO A 99 -0.47 20.44 20.12
N ASP A 100 -1.64 19.81 20.06
CA ASP A 100 -2.81 20.39 19.39
C ASP A 100 -3.21 21.73 20.02
N ASP A 101 -3.29 22.73 19.16
CA ASP A 101 -3.82 24.06 19.45
C ASP A 101 -5.32 24.17 19.09
N ASP A 102 -5.88 25.35 19.22
CA ASP A 102 -7.28 25.60 18.90
C ASP A 102 -7.55 25.45 17.38
N ASN A 103 -6.59 25.82 16.51
CA ASN A 103 -6.73 25.66 15.07
C ASN A 103 -6.87 24.17 14.67
N GLN A 104 -6.08 23.29 15.32
CA GLN A 104 -6.18 21.86 15.08
C GLN A 104 -7.54 21.31 15.52
N ARG A 105 -8.06 21.79 16.66
CA ARG A 105 -9.38 21.37 17.17
C ARG A 105 -10.50 21.84 16.25
N ASP A 106 -10.47 23.12 15.84
CA ASP A 106 -11.44 23.69 14.91
C ASP A 106 -11.47 22.91 13.58
N PHE A 107 -10.28 22.59 13.03
CA PHE A 107 -10.18 21.74 11.83
C PHE A 107 -10.80 20.36 12.05
N GLU A 108 -10.61 19.73 13.20
CA GLU A 108 -11.17 18.40 13.50
C GLU A 108 -12.68 18.44 13.72
N ASP A 109 -13.19 19.49 14.37
CA ASP A 109 -14.62 19.68 14.65
C ASP A 109 -15.44 19.99 13.38
N GLU A 110 -14.82 20.50 12.32
CA GLU A 110 -15.46 20.66 10.99
C GLU A 110 -15.74 19.33 10.27
N PHE A 111 -15.29 18.19 10.80
CA PHE A 111 -15.55 16.89 10.18
C PHE A 111 -17.03 16.52 10.28
N SER A 112 -17.68 16.40 9.11
CA SER A 112 -19.15 16.22 8.99
C SER A 112 -19.69 14.86 9.46
N TYR A 113 -18.81 13.96 9.90
CA TYR A 113 -19.18 12.61 10.32
C TYR A 113 -18.71 12.33 11.74
N VAL A 114 -19.31 11.34 12.37
CA VAL A 114 -18.86 10.86 13.69
C VAL A 114 -17.75 9.83 13.48
N GLU A 115 -16.63 10.04 14.14
CA GLU A 115 -15.50 9.12 14.10
C GLU A 115 -15.83 7.80 14.81
N THR A 116 -15.30 6.72 14.26
CA THR A 116 -15.31 5.44 14.96
C THR A 116 -14.26 5.42 16.06
N VAL A 117 -14.43 4.52 17.04
CA VAL A 117 -13.46 4.33 18.12
C VAL A 117 -12.06 4.06 17.60
N ASP A 118 -11.95 3.28 16.53
CA ASP A 118 -10.64 2.98 15.90
C ASP A 118 -10.03 4.18 15.18
N GLN A 119 -10.86 5.06 14.59
CA GLN A 119 -10.37 6.31 14.02
C GLN A 119 -9.79 7.22 15.09
N LEU A 120 -10.51 7.42 16.20
CA LEU A 120 -10.04 8.26 17.31
C LEU A 120 -8.75 7.69 17.93
N ARG A 121 -8.68 6.36 18.13
CA ARG A 121 -7.46 5.70 18.60
C ARG A 121 -6.28 5.96 17.65
N SER A 122 -6.47 5.73 16.35
CA SER A 122 -5.42 5.90 15.35
C SER A 122 -4.96 7.35 15.23
N ILE A 123 -5.87 8.33 15.30
CA ILE A 123 -5.53 9.76 15.33
C ILE A 123 -4.63 10.06 16.52
N LYS A 124 -5.00 9.59 17.71
CA LYS A 124 -4.22 9.79 18.94
C LYS A 124 -2.82 9.15 18.85
N GLU A 125 -2.72 7.94 18.30
CA GLU A 125 -1.44 7.25 18.10
C GLU A 125 -0.53 8.01 17.12
N ILE A 126 -1.06 8.47 15.98
CA ILE A 126 -0.32 9.23 14.98
C ILE A 126 0.16 10.57 15.56
N LYS A 127 -0.71 11.30 16.26
CA LYS A 127 -0.33 12.56 16.90
C LYS A 127 0.77 12.36 17.94
N ALA A 128 0.67 11.34 18.78
CA ALA A 128 1.71 11.01 19.77
C ALA A 128 3.06 10.70 19.13
N ASP A 129 3.07 9.99 18.00
CA ASP A 129 4.29 9.76 17.24
C ASP A 129 4.88 11.05 16.68
N MET A 130 4.03 11.91 16.08
CA MET A 130 4.45 13.21 15.52
C MET A 130 4.99 14.16 16.60
N GLU A 131 4.48 14.10 17.82
CA GLU A 131 4.94 14.90 18.96
C GLU A 131 6.22 14.35 19.62
N SER A 132 6.66 13.16 19.18
CA SER A 132 7.93 12.55 19.64
C SER A 132 9.12 13.17 18.93
N ASP A 133 10.29 13.13 19.56
CA ASP A 133 11.58 13.52 18.95
C ASP A 133 12.15 12.46 17.98
N LYS A 134 11.44 11.35 17.75
CA LYS A 134 11.81 10.28 16.82
C LYS A 134 10.99 10.39 15.54
N PRO A 135 11.61 10.22 14.36
CA PRO A 135 10.86 10.26 13.11
C PRO A 135 9.83 9.12 13.05
N MET A 136 8.56 9.47 12.94
CA MET A 136 7.46 8.50 12.80
C MET A 136 7.65 7.62 11.55
N ASP A 137 7.40 6.33 11.64
CA ASP A 137 7.17 5.42 10.50
C ASP A 137 6.01 4.48 10.81
N ARG A 138 4.81 4.96 10.54
CA ARG A 138 3.59 4.24 10.87
C ARG A 138 2.89 3.72 9.63
N LEU A 139 2.48 2.46 9.69
CA LEU A 139 1.57 1.86 8.72
C LEU A 139 0.14 2.00 9.21
N PHE A 140 -0.71 2.56 8.38
CA PHE A 140 -2.08 2.84 8.72
C PHE A 140 -3.05 2.12 7.76
N PHE A 141 -3.87 1.25 8.31
CA PHE A 141 -4.97 0.62 7.60
C PHE A 141 -6.24 1.43 7.85
N GLY A 142 -6.50 2.45 7.00
CA GLY A 142 -7.61 3.34 7.26
C GLY A 142 -7.88 4.36 6.17
N LYS A 143 -8.75 5.31 6.49
CA LYS A 143 -9.27 6.32 5.57
C LYS A 143 -8.46 7.61 5.58
N THR A 144 -8.60 8.38 4.51
CA THR A 144 -7.88 9.61 4.19
C THR A 144 -8.01 10.73 5.25
N GLU A 145 -9.16 10.81 5.97
CA GLU A 145 -9.37 11.84 7.00
C GLU A 145 -8.29 11.86 8.09
N VAL A 146 -7.86 10.69 8.55
CA VAL A 146 -6.78 10.60 9.56
C VAL A 146 -5.47 11.19 9.02
N ALA A 147 -5.17 10.95 7.74
CA ALA A 147 -4.00 11.54 7.08
C ALA A 147 -4.16 13.06 6.88
N MET A 148 -5.39 13.57 6.66
CA MET A 148 -5.66 15.00 6.56
C MET A 148 -5.41 15.71 7.90
N ARG A 149 -5.81 15.13 9.03
CA ARG A 149 -5.54 15.65 10.37
C ARG A 149 -4.04 15.69 10.69
N ALA A 150 -3.31 14.64 10.31
CA ALA A 150 -1.85 14.62 10.43
C ALA A 150 -1.18 15.67 9.52
N ALA A 151 -1.70 15.87 8.31
CA ALA A 151 -1.22 16.89 7.39
C ALA A 151 -1.48 18.30 7.92
N PHE A 152 -2.66 18.56 8.48
CA PHE A 152 -2.98 19.85 9.09
C PHE A 152 -2.04 20.15 10.27
N LYS A 153 -1.82 19.19 11.16
CA LYS A 153 -0.87 19.33 12.28
C LYS A 153 0.54 19.70 11.79
N ALA A 154 1.01 19.08 10.71
CA ALA A 154 2.31 19.39 10.16
C ALA A 154 2.36 20.83 9.56
N VAL A 155 1.32 21.24 8.85
CA VAL A 155 1.23 22.58 8.25
C VAL A 155 1.10 23.63 9.34
N ASN A 156 0.37 23.38 10.42
CA ASN A 156 0.20 24.30 11.54
C ASN A 156 1.54 24.64 12.22
N ASP A 157 2.50 23.70 12.19
CA ASP A 157 3.89 23.95 12.63
C ASP A 157 4.81 24.47 11.50
N GLY A 158 4.26 24.94 10.40
CA GLY A 158 5.00 25.54 9.29
C GLY A 158 5.79 24.53 8.44
N LYS A 159 5.48 23.23 8.53
CA LYS A 159 6.12 22.19 7.72
C LYS A 159 5.33 21.88 6.46
N GLN A 160 6.05 21.54 5.39
CA GLN A 160 5.43 21.05 4.17
C GLN A 160 5.06 19.57 4.27
N VAL A 161 4.00 19.20 3.58
CA VAL A 161 3.49 17.82 3.49
C VAL A 161 3.54 17.34 2.05
N ALA A 162 4.09 16.15 1.83
CA ALA A 162 4.05 15.47 0.54
C ALA A 162 3.16 14.24 0.61
N ILE A 163 2.21 14.13 -0.33
CA ILE A 163 1.32 12.97 -0.45
C ILE A 163 1.63 12.26 -1.75
N LEU A 164 2.20 11.06 -1.63
CA LEU A 164 2.63 10.25 -2.76
C LEU A 164 1.62 9.16 -3.04
N VAL A 165 1.10 9.14 -4.26
CA VAL A 165 0.10 8.16 -4.71
C VAL A 165 0.54 7.44 -5.99
N PRO A 166 0.09 6.19 -6.25
CA PRO A 166 0.60 5.38 -7.36
C PRO A 166 0.09 5.81 -8.74
N THR A 167 -1.05 6.47 -8.83
CA THR A 167 -1.68 6.81 -10.12
C THR A 167 -2.09 8.27 -10.18
N THR A 168 -2.16 8.81 -11.41
CA THR A 168 -2.59 10.20 -11.64
C THR A 168 -4.06 10.43 -11.31
N VAL A 169 -4.91 9.41 -11.44
CA VAL A 169 -6.33 9.49 -11.05
C VAL A 169 -6.45 9.65 -9.55
N LEU A 170 -5.71 8.84 -8.78
CA LEU A 170 -5.68 8.98 -7.31
C LEU A 170 -5.07 10.33 -6.88
N ALA A 171 -4.03 10.82 -7.58
CA ALA A 171 -3.47 12.13 -7.26
C ALA A 171 -4.52 13.24 -7.40
N HIS A 172 -5.26 13.23 -8.48
CA HIS A 172 -6.34 14.21 -8.70
C HIS A 172 -7.48 14.06 -7.70
N GLN A 173 -7.90 12.83 -7.40
CA GLN A 173 -8.94 12.57 -6.39
C GLN A 173 -8.52 13.06 -5.01
N HIS A 174 -7.30 12.75 -4.57
CA HIS A 174 -6.79 13.25 -3.30
C HIS A 174 -6.67 14.78 -3.31
N TYR A 175 -6.18 15.36 -4.42
CA TYR A 175 -6.09 16.81 -4.55
C TYR A 175 -7.45 17.50 -4.35
N MET A 176 -8.50 17.00 -5.01
CA MET A 176 -9.85 17.57 -4.85
C MET A 176 -10.37 17.43 -3.42
N ASN A 177 -10.22 16.25 -2.82
CA ASN A 177 -10.67 16.02 -1.44
C ASN A 177 -9.91 16.88 -0.42
N PHE A 178 -8.59 17.02 -0.58
CA PHE A 178 -7.79 17.88 0.29
C PHE A 178 -8.14 19.35 0.09
N LYS A 179 -8.28 19.78 -1.15
CA LYS A 179 -8.64 21.18 -1.45
C LYS A 179 -9.99 21.55 -0.83
N GLU A 180 -10.99 20.68 -0.95
CA GLU A 180 -12.31 20.86 -0.33
C GLU A 180 -12.20 20.90 1.21
N ARG A 181 -11.49 19.93 1.81
CA ARG A 181 -11.36 19.82 3.27
C ARG A 181 -10.60 20.97 3.92
N PHE A 182 -9.68 21.58 3.18
CA PHE A 182 -8.83 22.67 3.64
C PHE A 182 -9.31 24.07 3.15
N GLU A 183 -10.47 24.16 2.50
CA GLU A 183 -10.97 25.38 1.86
C GLU A 183 -11.09 26.58 2.83
N ASN A 184 -11.47 26.30 4.07
CA ASN A 184 -11.68 27.33 5.09
C ASN A 184 -10.40 27.69 5.86
N HIS A 185 -9.27 27.04 5.55
CA HIS A 185 -8.01 27.23 6.24
C HIS A 185 -6.97 27.88 5.33
N ALA A 186 -6.04 28.64 5.90
CA ALA A 186 -4.97 29.32 5.17
C ALA A 186 -3.87 28.30 4.77
N VAL A 187 -4.24 27.26 4.03
CA VAL A 187 -3.36 26.15 3.60
C VAL A 187 -3.40 26.04 2.08
N GLU A 188 -2.24 26.16 1.45
CA GLU A 188 -2.11 26.03 -0.01
C GLU A 188 -1.86 24.59 -0.42
N VAL A 189 -2.84 24.01 -1.13
CA VAL A 189 -2.79 22.62 -1.64
C VAL A 189 -2.60 22.65 -3.15
N ASP A 190 -1.62 21.93 -3.68
CA ASP A 190 -1.40 21.79 -5.14
C ASP A 190 -1.13 20.36 -5.55
N GLU A 191 -1.23 20.09 -6.87
CA GLU A 191 -1.05 18.78 -7.49
C GLU A 191 0.13 18.77 -8.44
N LEU A 192 0.98 17.74 -8.36
CA LEU A 192 2.08 17.50 -9.30
C LEU A 192 1.89 16.15 -10.00
N SER A 193 1.16 16.16 -11.11
CA SER A 193 0.90 14.97 -11.92
C SER A 193 1.01 15.29 -13.43
N ARG A 194 0.96 14.25 -14.25
CA ARG A 194 0.97 14.42 -15.72
C ARG A 194 -0.33 15.04 -16.27
N PHE A 195 -1.37 15.22 -15.48
CA PHE A 195 -2.56 15.97 -15.90
C PHE A 195 -2.30 17.48 -15.99
N ARG A 196 -1.25 17.97 -15.33
CA ARG A 196 -0.80 19.36 -15.44
C ARG A 196 0.14 19.54 -16.62
N SER A 197 0.05 20.65 -17.30
CA SER A 197 0.99 21.02 -18.35
C SER A 197 2.42 21.18 -17.80
N LYS A 198 3.43 21.10 -18.65
CA LYS A 198 4.83 21.31 -18.22
C LYS A 198 5.07 22.68 -17.60
N LYS A 199 4.35 23.71 -18.07
CA LYS A 199 4.44 25.07 -17.51
C LYS A 199 3.91 25.09 -16.09
N GLU A 200 2.74 24.56 -15.86
CA GLU A 200 2.14 24.47 -14.52
C GLU A 200 3.00 23.63 -13.56
N GLN A 201 3.49 22.47 -14.01
CA GLN A 201 4.40 21.64 -13.19
C GLN A 201 5.65 22.42 -12.77
N ASN A 202 6.24 23.19 -13.67
CA ASN A 202 7.42 24.01 -13.37
C ASN A 202 7.11 25.13 -12.39
N GLU A 203 5.92 25.72 -12.46
CA GLU A 203 5.45 26.73 -11.54
C GLU A 203 5.20 26.14 -10.15
N THR A 204 4.49 25.00 -10.06
CA THR A 204 4.28 24.24 -8.83
C THR A 204 5.62 23.90 -8.16
N ILE A 205 6.61 23.37 -8.90
CA ILE A 205 7.94 23.04 -8.37
C ILE A 205 8.65 24.28 -7.79
N LYS A 206 8.57 25.42 -8.50
CA LYS A 206 9.17 26.68 -8.01
C LYS A 206 8.49 27.18 -6.74
N ASN A 207 7.17 27.11 -6.69
CA ASN A 207 6.40 27.54 -5.52
C ASN A 207 6.62 26.62 -4.32
N LEU A 208 6.70 25.31 -4.55
CA LEU A 208 7.05 24.32 -3.53
C LEU A 208 8.43 24.60 -2.91
N ALA A 209 9.44 24.83 -3.75
CA ALA A 209 10.79 25.15 -3.29
C ALA A 209 10.90 26.49 -2.52
N LYS A 210 9.94 27.40 -2.70
CA LYS A 210 9.85 28.69 -1.99
C LYS A 210 8.98 28.62 -0.73
N GLY A 211 8.43 27.45 -0.38
CA GLY A 211 7.52 27.30 0.75
C GLY A 211 6.15 27.98 0.58
N ARG A 212 5.69 28.17 -0.68
CA ARG A 212 4.38 28.75 -0.96
C ARG A 212 3.27 27.70 -1.09
N ILE A 213 3.64 26.45 -1.13
CA ILE A 213 2.74 25.29 -1.17
C ILE A 213 2.99 24.52 0.11
N ASP A 214 1.94 24.32 0.89
CA ASP A 214 2.00 23.63 2.17
C ASP A 214 1.81 22.12 1.97
N ILE A 215 0.86 21.75 1.12
CA ILE A 215 0.56 20.33 0.83
C ILE A 215 0.68 20.09 -0.68
N ILE A 216 1.59 19.19 -1.07
CA ILE A 216 1.74 18.76 -2.45
C ILE A 216 1.31 17.30 -2.62
N ILE A 217 0.41 17.06 -3.55
CA ILE A 217 -0.10 15.72 -3.88
C ILE A 217 0.41 15.32 -5.26
N GLY A 218 0.97 14.13 -5.39
CA GLY A 218 1.44 13.72 -6.69
C GLY A 218 1.87 12.26 -6.79
N THR A 219 2.27 11.89 -8.01
CA THR A 219 2.77 10.55 -8.31
C THR A 219 4.30 10.49 -8.12
N HIS A 220 4.92 9.42 -8.65
CA HIS A 220 6.39 9.29 -8.68
C HIS A 220 7.12 10.54 -9.24
N ARG A 221 6.43 11.50 -9.85
CA ARG A 221 6.99 12.79 -10.27
C ARG A 221 7.54 13.60 -9.08
N LEU A 222 6.93 13.46 -7.89
CA LEU A 222 7.44 14.07 -6.66
C LEU A 222 8.85 13.58 -6.26
N LEU A 223 9.25 12.39 -6.72
CA LEU A 223 10.56 11.80 -6.46
C LEU A 223 11.63 12.23 -7.47
N SER A 224 11.33 13.14 -8.38
CA SER A 224 12.29 13.59 -9.38
C SER A 224 13.31 14.56 -8.77
N LYS A 225 14.53 14.56 -9.29
CA LYS A 225 15.67 15.35 -8.73
C LYS A 225 15.45 16.86 -8.76
N ASP A 226 14.58 17.35 -9.64
CA ASP A 226 14.23 18.76 -9.79
C ASP A 226 13.19 19.23 -8.79
N VAL A 227 12.51 18.32 -8.08
CA VAL A 227 11.56 18.63 -7.02
C VAL A 227 12.33 18.81 -5.72
N LYS A 228 12.24 20.00 -5.16
CA LYS A 228 12.86 20.36 -3.89
C LYS A 228 11.79 20.93 -2.96
N PHE A 229 11.85 20.55 -1.72
CA PHE A 229 11.00 21.09 -0.66
C PHE A 229 11.76 22.19 0.08
N SER A 230 11.05 23.19 0.58
CA SER A 230 11.61 24.21 1.48
C SER A 230 11.85 23.61 2.87
N ASP A 231 10.83 22.97 3.44
CA ASP A 231 10.91 22.33 4.77
C ASP A 231 9.87 21.20 4.87
N LEU A 232 10.22 20.01 4.35
CA LEU A 232 9.35 18.84 4.41
C LEU A 232 9.35 18.23 5.81
N GLY A 233 8.17 18.15 6.46
CA GLY A 233 8.00 17.53 7.77
C GLY A 233 7.25 16.21 7.74
N LEU A 234 6.28 16.04 6.84
CA LEU A 234 5.46 14.83 6.75
C LEU A 234 5.41 14.29 5.32
N LEU A 235 5.64 12.99 5.18
CA LEU A 235 5.46 12.24 3.94
C LEU A 235 4.35 11.20 4.11
N VAL A 236 3.24 11.39 3.41
CA VAL A 236 2.14 10.42 3.33
C VAL A 236 2.31 9.59 2.07
N ILE A 237 2.26 8.27 2.18
CA ILE A 237 2.42 7.35 1.04
C ILE A 237 1.18 6.46 0.96
N ASP A 238 0.44 6.58 -0.13
CA ASP A 238 -0.69 5.69 -0.38
C ASP A 238 -0.27 4.51 -1.25
N GLU A 239 -0.69 3.29 -0.84
CA GLU A 239 -0.43 2.04 -1.58
C GLU A 239 1.07 1.84 -1.96
N GLU A 240 1.97 1.96 -0.98
CA GLU A 240 3.44 1.86 -1.15
C GLU A 240 3.88 0.65 -1.98
N GLN A 241 3.13 -0.45 -1.95
CA GLN A 241 3.43 -1.67 -2.69
C GLN A 241 3.38 -1.50 -4.21
N ARG A 242 2.63 -0.51 -4.70
CA ARG A 242 2.49 -0.24 -6.13
C ARG A 242 3.68 0.52 -6.73
N PHE A 243 4.62 0.98 -5.91
CA PHE A 243 5.82 1.66 -6.39
C PHE A 243 6.92 0.67 -6.78
N GLY A 244 7.55 0.92 -7.94
CA GLY A 244 8.67 0.12 -8.44
C GLY A 244 9.96 0.29 -7.60
N VAL A 245 10.90 -0.63 -7.77
CA VAL A 245 12.17 -0.70 -7.00
C VAL A 245 12.94 0.62 -7.02
N LYS A 246 13.10 1.25 -8.19
CA LYS A 246 13.83 2.54 -8.33
C LYS A 246 13.17 3.70 -7.56
N HIS A 247 11.85 3.69 -7.45
CA HIS A 247 11.12 4.69 -6.67
C HIS A 247 11.30 4.46 -5.17
N LYS A 248 11.34 3.20 -4.75
CA LYS A 248 11.57 2.83 -3.34
C LYS A 248 12.95 3.24 -2.82
N GLU A 249 13.98 3.23 -3.67
CA GLU A 249 15.30 3.72 -3.30
C GLU A 249 15.30 5.23 -3.04
N LYS A 250 14.65 6.03 -3.91
CA LYS A 250 14.50 7.47 -3.70
C LYS A 250 13.61 7.82 -2.51
N LEU A 251 12.58 7.01 -2.25
CA LEU A 251 11.77 7.15 -1.05
C LEU A 251 12.58 6.98 0.23
N LYS A 252 13.59 6.10 0.25
CA LYS A 252 14.46 5.92 1.42
C LYS A 252 15.19 7.20 1.79
N GLU A 253 15.67 7.96 0.81
CA GLU A 253 16.36 9.24 1.03
C GLU A 253 15.43 10.30 1.64
N LEU A 254 14.17 10.38 1.14
CA LEU A 254 13.16 11.30 1.69
C LEU A 254 12.71 10.88 3.10
N LYS A 255 12.52 9.57 3.31
CA LYS A 255 12.09 9.00 4.59
C LYS A 255 13.08 9.24 5.73
N ALA A 256 14.34 9.49 5.46
CA ALA A 256 15.39 9.44 6.48
C ALA A 256 15.20 10.44 7.62
N LYS A 257 14.62 11.63 7.37
CA LYS A 257 14.55 12.73 8.34
C LYS A 257 13.15 13.30 8.57
N VAL A 258 12.12 12.72 7.96
CA VAL A 258 10.74 13.22 8.03
C VAL A 258 9.82 12.15 8.60
N ASP A 259 8.72 12.55 9.14
CA ASP A 259 7.65 11.64 9.56
C ASP A 259 7.01 10.97 8.35
N VAL A 260 6.77 9.69 8.45
CA VAL A 260 6.19 8.88 7.38
C VAL A 260 4.93 8.17 7.83
N LEU A 261 3.84 8.48 7.16
CA LEU A 261 2.57 7.79 7.32
C LEU A 261 2.26 7.01 6.03
N THR A 262 2.23 5.70 6.10
CA THR A 262 1.88 4.88 4.93
C THR A 262 0.45 4.40 5.04
N LEU A 263 -0.36 4.74 4.06
CA LEU A 263 -1.75 4.30 3.95
C LEU A 263 -1.82 3.02 3.11
N THR A 264 -2.65 2.08 3.51
CA THR A 264 -2.97 0.90 2.70
C THR A 264 -4.38 0.41 2.99
N ALA A 265 -5.06 -0.08 1.96
CA ALA A 265 -6.36 -0.71 2.08
C ALA A 265 -6.26 -2.25 2.18
N THR A 266 -5.10 -2.81 1.80
CA THR A 266 -4.91 -4.27 1.74
C THR A 266 -3.77 -4.71 2.65
N PRO A 267 -4.00 -5.66 3.57
CA PRO A 267 -2.95 -6.23 4.38
C PRO A 267 -1.99 -7.03 3.48
N ILE A 268 -0.80 -6.49 3.24
CA ILE A 268 0.25 -7.22 2.53
C ILE A 268 1.04 -8.03 3.55
N PRO A 269 1.14 -9.36 3.40
CA PRO A 269 1.76 -10.23 4.38
C PRO A 269 3.15 -9.76 4.83
N ARG A 270 3.96 -9.24 3.91
CA ARG A 270 5.30 -8.75 4.21
C ARG A 270 5.31 -7.47 5.07
N THR A 271 4.50 -6.47 4.71
CA THR A 271 4.44 -5.20 5.42
C THR A 271 3.81 -5.40 6.81
N LEU A 272 2.80 -6.24 6.90
CA LEU A 272 2.18 -6.65 8.15
C LEU A 272 3.17 -7.43 9.03
N HIS A 273 3.95 -8.35 8.44
CA HIS A 273 4.96 -9.13 9.18
C HIS A 273 6.03 -8.22 9.81
N MET A 274 6.48 -7.17 9.12
CA MET A 274 7.44 -6.20 9.67
C MET A 274 6.84 -5.41 10.86
N SER A 275 5.56 -5.07 10.79
CA SER A 275 4.87 -4.41 11.91
C SER A 275 4.68 -5.36 13.10
N MET A 276 4.34 -6.62 12.85
CA MET A 276 4.23 -7.65 13.90
C MET A 276 5.58 -7.93 14.61
N LEU A 277 6.70 -7.71 13.95
CA LEU A 277 8.05 -7.80 14.53
C LEU A 277 8.46 -6.54 15.31
N GLY A 278 7.55 -5.55 15.45
CA GLY A 278 7.85 -4.30 16.15
C GLY A 278 8.84 -3.39 15.42
N ILE A 279 9.09 -3.63 14.12
CA ILE A 279 10.00 -2.85 13.30
C ILE A 279 9.34 -1.56 12.81
N ARG A 280 8.01 -1.56 12.73
CA ARG A 280 7.20 -0.45 12.23
C ARG A 280 5.90 -0.36 13.03
N ASP A 281 5.51 0.85 13.42
CA ASP A 281 4.26 1.08 14.12
C ASP A 281 3.05 0.80 13.20
N LEU A 282 1.96 0.34 13.81
CA LEU A 282 0.78 -0.11 13.09
C LEU A 282 -0.49 0.43 13.75
N SER A 283 -1.36 1.06 12.95
CA SER A 283 -2.72 1.40 13.34
C SER A 283 -3.72 0.80 12.36
N ILE A 284 -4.77 0.15 12.88
CA ILE A 284 -5.78 -0.55 12.08
C ILE A 284 -7.16 -0.01 12.45
N ILE A 285 -7.97 0.31 11.42
CA ILE A 285 -9.39 0.58 11.56
C ILE A 285 -10.17 -0.67 11.14
N GLU A 286 -10.79 -1.32 12.09
CA GLU A 286 -11.64 -2.50 11.87
C GLU A 286 -13.13 -2.15 11.92
N THR A 287 -13.50 -1.11 12.66
CA THR A 287 -14.88 -0.65 12.80
C THR A 287 -15.36 0.09 11.54
N ALA A 288 -16.45 -0.43 10.95
CA ALA A 288 -17.13 0.26 9.87
C ALA A 288 -17.87 1.51 10.39
N PRO A 289 -18.01 2.60 9.60
CA PRO A 289 -18.87 3.73 9.94
C PRO A 289 -20.32 3.28 10.11
N THR A 290 -21.06 3.99 10.97
CA THR A 290 -22.42 3.63 11.43
C THR A 290 -23.43 3.43 10.31
N ASN A 291 -23.24 4.03 9.13
CA ASN A 291 -24.18 3.96 8.01
C ASN A 291 -23.67 3.10 6.84
N ARG A 292 -22.66 2.25 7.07
CA ARG A 292 -22.14 1.38 6.02
C ARG A 292 -22.71 -0.01 6.16
N TYR A 293 -23.69 -0.32 5.31
CA TYR A 293 -24.22 -1.68 5.20
C TYR A 293 -23.19 -2.60 4.52
N PRO A 294 -23.06 -3.86 4.98
CA PRO A 294 -22.20 -4.83 4.33
C PRO A 294 -22.73 -5.17 2.94
N VAL A 295 -21.83 -5.29 1.96
CA VAL A 295 -22.19 -5.77 0.63
C VAL A 295 -22.60 -7.23 0.70
N GLN A 296 -23.81 -7.57 0.29
CA GLN A 296 -24.24 -8.97 0.16
C GLN A 296 -23.50 -9.60 -1.02
N THR A 297 -22.70 -10.61 -0.74
CA THR A 297 -21.90 -11.30 -1.76
C THR A 297 -22.49 -12.66 -2.07
N TYR A 298 -22.78 -12.92 -3.33
CA TYR A 298 -23.27 -14.20 -3.84
C TYR A 298 -22.20 -14.82 -4.74
N VAL A 299 -21.83 -16.07 -4.47
CA VAL A 299 -20.94 -16.86 -5.34
C VAL A 299 -21.78 -17.95 -6.01
N MET A 300 -22.04 -17.81 -7.30
CA MET A 300 -22.88 -18.71 -8.06
C MET A 300 -22.46 -18.75 -9.53
N GLU A 301 -22.99 -19.70 -10.27
CA GLU A 301 -22.85 -19.73 -11.74
C GLU A 301 -23.51 -18.48 -12.36
N THR A 302 -22.97 -18.04 -13.51
CA THR A 302 -23.48 -16.86 -14.22
C THR A 302 -24.95 -17.04 -14.59
N ASN A 303 -25.81 -16.21 -14.00
CA ASN A 303 -27.25 -16.21 -14.28
C ASN A 303 -27.72 -14.78 -14.62
N PRO A 304 -28.02 -14.49 -15.89
CA PRO A 304 -28.45 -13.15 -16.33
C PRO A 304 -29.72 -12.65 -15.62
N GLY A 305 -30.66 -13.55 -15.26
CA GLY A 305 -31.85 -13.22 -14.52
C GLY A 305 -31.57 -12.68 -13.12
N LEU A 306 -30.72 -13.36 -12.38
CA LEU A 306 -30.29 -12.92 -11.04
C LEU A 306 -29.49 -11.63 -11.07
N ILE A 307 -28.63 -11.45 -12.10
CA ILE A 307 -27.87 -10.20 -12.27
C ILE A 307 -28.82 -9.03 -12.51
N ARG A 308 -29.83 -9.23 -13.37
CA ARG A 308 -30.86 -8.21 -13.64
C ARG A 308 -31.66 -7.88 -12.37
N GLU A 309 -32.06 -8.89 -11.62
CA GLU A 309 -32.80 -8.71 -10.37
C GLU A 309 -32.00 -7.94 -9.33
N ALA A 310 -30.71 -8.29 -9.17
CA ALA A 310 -29.82 -7.57 -8.27
C ALA A 310 -29.66 -6.09 -8.64
N ILE A 311 -29.47 -5.79 -9.94
CA ILE A 311 -29.36 -4.41 -10.43
C ILE A 311 -30.67 -3.61 -10.21
N LEU A 312 -31.84 -4.25 -10.35
CA LEU A 312 -33.11 -3.57 -10.15
C LEU A 312 -33.48 -3.38 -8.68
N ARG A 313 -32.83 -4.13 -7.78
CA ARG A 313 -33.05 -4.05 -6.33
C ARG A 313 -32.21 -2.96 -5.67
N GLU A 314 -31.04 -2.63 -6.22
CA GLU A 314 -30.15 -1.53 -5.80
C GLU A 314 -30.59 -0.19 -6.45
#